data_a14f52f2dcd143b9eb9bccca8dceb693
#
_entry.id   a14f52f2dcd143b9eb9bccca8dceb693
#
_cell.length_a   1.000
_cell.length_b   1.000
_cell.length_c   1.000
_cell.angle_alpha   90.00
_cell.angle_beta   90.00
_cell.angle_gamma   90.00
#
_symmetry.space_group_name_H-M   'P 1'
#
loop_
_entity.id
_entity.type
_entity.pdbx_description
1 polymer ?
#
loop_
_entity_poly.entity_id
_entity_poly.type
_entity_poly.pdbx_seq_one_letter_code
_entity_poly.pdbx_strand_id
1 'polypeptide(L)'
;ECNTYYGELSRMTQFKDKSKKNINFTSGLLTYPVLMAADILAYDADIVPTGIDQKQHVELARDIALRFNKKYGETFKLPEPFIKSEVTKIMDLQDPTKKMSKSSSNQKGVIRLLDDLNDIRKKIMSAVTDSESKVYYDQNNKPGISNLMNIYSCFSNLSLKEIEEKYENANYGVFKKDLADLVINEISKIQNNYNEIINSKSLDQILDNGKEITNKIAKEKYELMKEKMGLHR
;
A
#
# COMPACT_ATOMS: atom_id res chain seq x y z
N GLU A 1 -0.14 -8.68 -23.85
CA GLU A 1 1.22 -9.23 -24.13
C GLU A 1 1.70 -8.85 -25.54
N CYS A 2 0.88 -8.96 -26.60
CA CYS A 2 1.30 -8.64 -27.99
C CYS A 2 1.79 -7.20 -28.20
N ASN A 3 1.53 -6.30 -27.27
CA ASN A 3 1.91 -4.89 -27.34
C ASN A 3 3.00 -4.51 -26.31
N THR A 4 3.71 -5.50 -25.75
CA THR A 4 4.75 -5.32 -24.74
C THR A 4 6.04 -6.00 -25.17
N TYR A 5 7.16 -5.32 -25.06
CA TYR A 5 8.45 -5.87 -25.48
C TYR A 5 9.13 -6.62 -24.33
N TYR A 6 9.77 -7.74 -24.65
CA TYR A 6 10.57 -8.49 -23.70
C TYR A 6 11.63 -7.63 -22.98
N GLY A 7 12.28 -6.72 -23.75
CA GLY A 7 13.29 -5.82 -23.18
C GLY A 7 12.76 -4.83 -22.15
N GLU A 8 11.47 -4.47 -22.22
CA GLU A 8 10.81 -3.63 -21.20
C GLU A 8 10.64 -4.42 -19.91
N LEU A 9 10.10 -5.63 -20.00
CA LEU A 9 9.83 -6.50 -18.85
C LEU A 9 11.12 -6.97 -18.16
N SER A 10 12.13 -7.36 -18.93
CA SER A 10 13.42 -7.83 -18.38
C SER A 10 14.22 -6.72 -17.69
N ARG A 11 13.94 -5.46 -17.99
CA ARG A 11 14.57 -4.29 -17.34
C ARG A 11 13.85 -3.84 -16.06
N MET A 12 12.64 -4.36 -15.77
CA MET A 12 11.91 -4.01 -14.55
C MET A 12 12.74 -4.32 -13.30
N THR A 13 12.82 -3.35 -12.39
CA THR A 13 13.63 -3.46 -11.17
C THR A 13 13.24 -4.69 -10.34
N GLN A 14 11.94 -4.89 -10.13
CA GLN A 14 11.47 -6.04 -9.36
C GLN A 14 11.79 -7.38 -10.03
N PHE A 15 11.78 -7.47 -11.36
CA PHE A 15 12.19 -8.67 -12.07
C PHE A 15 13.69 -8.96 -11.83
N LYS A 16 14.54 -7.93 -11.99
CA LYS A 16 16.00 -8.06 -11.76
C LYS A 16 16.32 -8.49 -10.33
N ASP A 17 15.65 -7.90 -9.34
CA ASP A 17 15.94 -8.20 -7.93
C ASP A 17 15.51 -9.61 -7.52
N LYS A 18 14.34 -10.05 -7.99
CA LYS A 18 13.80 -11.37 -7.66
C LYS A 18 14.47 -12.49 -8.45
N SER A 19 14.79 -12.27 -9.72
CA SER A 19 15.47 -13.26 -10.56
C SER A 19 16.92 -13.52 -10.12
N LYS A 20 17.61 -12.53 -9.55
CA LYS A 20 18.95 -12.73 -8.95
C LYS A 20 18.93 -13.60 -7.69
N LYS A 21 17.85 -13.54 -6.93
CA LYS A 21 17.71 -14.28 -5.66
C LYS A 21 17.24 -15.72 -5.83
N ASN A 22 16.59 -16.03 -6.94
CA ASN A 22 16.04 -17.35 -7.19
C ASN A 22 16.16 -17.68 -8.69
N ILE A 23 16.94 -18.70 -9.02
CA ILE A 23 17.15 -19.15 -10.40
C ILE A 23 15.88 -19.80 -10.98
N ASN A 24 15.04 -20.40 -10.13
CA ASN A 24 13.79 -21.06 -10.52
C ASN A 24 12.59 -20.10 -10.36
N PHE A 25 12.50 -19.08 -11.19
CA PHE A 25 11.31 -18.21 -11.25
C PHE A 25 10.39 -18.62 -12.40
N THR A 26 9.09 -18.43 -12.18
CA THR A 26 8.06 -18.71 -13.19
C THR A 26 7.96 -17.58 -14.23
N SER A 27 7.40 -17.87 -15.39
CA SER A 27 7.08 -16.85 -16.41
C SER A 27 6.21 -15.72 -15.86
N GLY A 28 5.36 -16.02 -14.87
CA GLY A 28 4.54 -15.03 -14.18
C GLY A 28 5.35 -13.90 -13.55
N LEU A 29 6.57 -14.14 -13.07
CA LEU A 29 7.44 -13.07 -12.57
C LEU A 29 7.86 -12.07 -13.67
N LEU A 30 7.97 -12.51 -14.90
CA LEU A 30 8.26 -11.64 -16.05
C LEU A 30 7.00 -10.92 -16.54
N THR A 31 5.85 -11.60 -16.54
CA THR A 31 4.63 -11.13 -17.23
C THR A 31 3.62 -10.42 -16.34
N TYR A 32 3.70 -10.54 -14.99
CA TYR A 32 2.73 -9.87 -14.10
C TYR A 32 2.62 -8.33 -14.30
N PRO A 33 3.68 -7.59 -14.72
CA PRO A 33 3.52 -6.15 -14.98
C PRO A 33 2.55 -5.85 -16.13
N VAL A 34 2.43 -6.79 -17.08
CA VAL A 34 1.46 -6.67 -18.19
C VAL A 34 0.04 -6.89 -17.68
N LEU A 35 -0.16 -7.82 -16.74
CA LEU A 35 -1.47 -8.00 -16.09
C LEU A 35 -1.86 -6.75 -15.31
N MET A 36 -0.96 -6.18 -14.53
CA MET A 36 -1.21 -4.92 -13.82
C MET A 36 -1.54 -3.77 -14.79
N ALA A 37 -0.85 -3.68 -15.93
CA ALA A 37 -1.17 -2.70 -16.96
C ALA A 37 -2.58 -2.93 -17.53
N ALA A 38 -2.98 -4.17 -17.76
CA ALA A 38 -4.34 -4.51 -18.22
C ALA A 38 -5.40 -4.11 -17.18
N ASP A 39 -5.17 -4.36 -15.90
CA ASP A 39 -6.07 -3.96 -14.81
C ASP A 39 -6.27 -2.43 -14.75
N ILE A 40 -5.22 -1.65 -15.01
CA ILE A 40 -5.29 -0.19 -15.05
C ILE A 40 -6.04 0.30 -16.31
N LEU A 41 -5.67 -0.22 -17.47
CA LEU A 41 -6.18 0.26 -18.75
C LEU A 41 -7.62 -0.18 -19.04
N ALA A 42 -8.06 -1.32 -18.49
CA ALA A 42 -9.43 -1.80 -18.65
C ALA A 42 -10.47 -0.87 -18.01
N TYR A 43 -10.06 -0.07 -17.04
CA TYR A 43 -10.94 0.86 -16.32
C TYR A 43 -10.71 2.34 -16.65
N ASP A 44 -9.90 2.66 -17.65
CA ASP A 44 -9.56 4.04 -18.03
C ASP A 44 -9.12 4.91 -16.86
N ALA A 45 -8.30 4.37 -15.97
CA ALA A 45 -7.80 5.11 -14.83
C ALA A 45 -6.96 6.32 -15.28
N ASP A 46 -7.34 7.52 -14.83
CA ASP A 46 -6.56 8.74 -15.07
C ASP A 46 -5.36 8.81 -14.10
N ILE A 47 -5.61 8.46 -12.84
CA ILE A 47 -4.63 8.56 -11.74
C ILE A 47 -4.58 7.22 -11.00
N VAL A 48 -3.36 6.73 -10.77
CA VAL A 48 -3.11 5.48 -10.04
C VAL A 48 -2.34 5.80 -8.75
N PRO A 49 -3.00 5.85 -7.58
CA PRO A 49 -2.32 5.99 -6.31
C PRO A 49 -1.43 4.79 -6.04
N THR A 50 -0.13 5.03 -5.85
CA THR A 50 0.83 3.93 -5.74
C THR A 50 2.06 4.31 -4.90
N GLY A 51 2.76 3.32 -4.37
CA GLY A 51 4.08 3.51 -3.77
C GLY A 51 5.16 3.74 -4.82
N ILE A 52 6.25 4.35 -4.42
CA ILE A 52 7.38 4.66 -5.30
C ILE A 52 7.94 3.42 -6.01
N ASP A 53 7.87 2.25 -5.37
CA ASP A 53 8.32 0.96 -5.91
C ASP A 53 7.43 0.44 -7.05
N GLN A 54 6.20 0.96 -7.19
CA GLN A 54 5.25 0.59 -8.25
C GLN A 54 5.21 1.63 -9.39
N LYS A 55 5.93 2.75 -9.26
CA LYS A 55 5.96 3.80 -10.29
C LYS A 55 6.28 3.25 -11.68
N GLN A 56 7.29 2.41 -11.77
CA GLN A 56 7.74 1.81 -13.03
C GLN A 56 6.65 0.94 -13.71
N HIS A 57 5.76 0.32 -12.93
CA HIS A 57 4.66 -0.47 -13.48
C HIS A 57 3.58 0.43 -14.09
N VAL A 58 3.28 1.57 -13.48
CA VAL A 58 2.33 2.55 -14.05
C VAL A 58 2.91 3.21 -15.30
N GLU A 59 4.22 3.50 -15.30
CA GLU A 59 4.94 3.98 -16.49
C GLU A 59 4.86 2.96 -17.63
N LEU A 60 5.04 1.67 -17.36
CA LEU A 60 4.85 0.61 -18.35
C LEU A 60 3.42 0.58 -18.91
N ALA A 61 2.40 0.72 -18.05
CA ALA A 61 1.00 0.79 -18.48
C ALA A 61 0.78 1.97 -19.43
N ARG A 62 1.35 3.14 -19.11
CA ARG A 62 1.32 4.33 -19.94
C ARG A 62 1.99 4.11 -21.31
N ASP A 63 3.16 3.48 -21.34
CA ASP A 63 3.89 3.18 -22.57
C ASP A 63 3.11 2.21 -23.47
N ILE A 64 2.46 1.20 -22.88
CA ILE A 64 1.59 0.27 -23.58
C ILE A 64 0.40 1.00 -24.19
N ALA A 65 -0.26 1.89 -23.42
CA ALA A 65 -1.39 2.70 -23.89
C ALA A 65 -1.00 3.64 -25.04
N LEU A 66 0.11 4.36 -24.90
CA LEU A 66 0.66 5.24 -25.96
C LEU A 66 0.92 4.47 -27.26
N ARG A 67 1.56 3.32 -27.15
CA ARG A 67 1.89 2.46 -28.30
C ARG A 67 0.64 1.92 -28.98
N PHE A 68 -0.34 1.50 -28.19
CA PHE A 68 -1.61 1.02 -28.70
C PHE A 68 -2.37 2.14 -29.42
N ASN A 69 -2.53 3.30 -28.77
CA ASN A 69 -3.23 4.44 -29.32
C ASN A 69 -2.58 4.93 -30.63
N LYS A 70 -1.24 4.96 -30.68
CA LYS A 70 -0.52 5.31 -31.91
C LYS A 70 -0.78 4.34 -33.07
N LYS A 71 -0.94 3.06 -32.78
CA LYS A 71 -1.09 2.02 -33.80
C LYS A 71 -2.52 1.84 -34.26
N TYR A 72 -3.48 1.91 -33.34
CA TYR A 72 -4.87 1.54 -33.57
C TYR A 72 -5.86 2.70 -33.39
N GLY A 73 -5.39 3.90 -33.06
CA GLY A 73 -6.21 5.06 -32.75
C GLY A 73 -6.51 5.17 -31.25
N GLU A 74 -6.95 6.34 -30.81
CA GLU A 74 -7.26 6.62 -29.42
C GLU A 74 -8.25 5.61 -28.84
N THR A 75 -7.82 4.92 -27.81
CA THR A 75 -8.55 3.82 -27.17
C THR A 75 -8.41 3.85 -25.65
N PHE A 76 -7.19 4.01 -25.16
CA PHE A 76 -6.88 4.01 -23.72
C PHE A 76 -6.52 5.40 -23.24
N LYS A 77 -6.99 5.76 -22.05
CA LYS A 77 -6.45 6.90 -21.29
C LYS A 77 -5.01 6.61 -20.88
N LEU A 78 -4.23 7.67 -20.69
CA LEU A 78 -2.83 7.56 -20.28
C LEU A 78 -2.74 7.70 -18.77
N PRO A 79 -2.56 6.62 -18.00
CA PRO A 79 -2.54 6.68 -16.55
C PRO A 79 -1.34 7.44 -16.03
N GLU A 80 -1.51 8.17 -14.91
CA GLU A 80 -0.44 8.85 -14.21
C GLU A 80 -0.26 8.29 -12.80
N PRO A 81 0.99 8.03 -12.36
CA PRO A 81 1.23 7.58 -11.01
C PRO A 81 1.04 8.74 -10.03
N PHE A 82 0.19 8.57 -9.03
CA PHE A 82 0.08 9.48 -7.90
C PHE A 82 0.88 8.92 -6.73
N ILE A 83 2.05 9.53 -6.48
CA ILE A 83 2.93 9.15 -5.38
C ILE A 83 2.87 10.26 -4.34
N LYS A 84 2.32 9.93 -3.18
CA LYS A 84 2.32 10.87 -2.05
C LYS A 84 3.76 11.10 -1.60
N SER A 85 4.22 12.34 -1.63
CA SER A 85 5.60 12.72 -1.32
C SER A 85 6.03 12.40 0.12
N GLU A 86 5.07 12.32 1.03
CA GLU A 86 5.30 12.06 2.45
C GLU A 86 4.69 10.72 2.88
N VAL A 87 5.20 9.62 2.36
CA VAL A 87 4.88 8.31 2.94
C VAL A 87 5.85 8.05 4.08
N THR A 88 5.42 8.36 5.29
CA THR A 88 6.13 7.98 6.50
C THR A 88 6.25 6.45 6.56
N LYS A 89 7.48 5.95 6.53
CA LYS A 89 7.72 4.51 6.69
C LYS A 89 7.51 4.14 8.14
N ILE A 90 6.53 3.29 8.42
CA ILE A 90 6.34 2.73 9.76
C ILE A 90 7.32 1.57 9.95
N MET A 91 8.10 1.64 11.02
CA MET A 91 9.12 0.66 11.36
C MET A 91 8.58 -0.37 12.37
N ASP A 92 9.23 -1.52 12.46
CA ASP A 92 8.91 -2.58 13.42
C ASP A 92 9.04 -2.05 14.86
N LEU A 93 8.08 -2.39 15.74
CA LEU A 93 8.06 -1.88 17.11
C LEU A 93 9.16 -2.45 18.00
N GLN A 94 9.74 -3.60 17.64
CA GLN A 94 10.82 -4.25 18.38
C GLN A 94 12.19 -4.03 17.73
N ASP A 95 12.22 -3.68 16.43
CA ASP A 95 13.46 -3.37 15.71
C ASP A 95 13.20 -2.18 14.78
N PRO A 96 13.31 -0.94 15.28
CA PRO A 96 13.01 0.27 14.51
C PRO A 96 13.99 0.55 13.36
N THR A 97 14.96 -0.32 13.13
CA THR A 97 15.83 -0.29 11.94
C THR A 97 15.21 -1.01 10.74
N LYS A 98 14.19 -1.85 10.98
CA LYS A 98 13.48 -2.61 9.96
C LYS A 98 12.08 -2.08 9.72
N LYS A 99 11.62 -2.10 8.46
CA LYS A 99 10.24 -1.76 8.12
C LYS A 99 9.29 -2.79 8.74
N MET A 100 8.17 -2.32 9.34
CA MET A 100 7.08 -3.20 9.77
C MET A 100 6.58 -4.03 8.60
N SER A 101 6.57 -5.36 8.75
CA SER A 101 6.21 -6.29 7.69
C SER A 101 5.28 -7.39 8.19
N LYS A 102 4.24 -7.72 7.40
CA LYS A 102 3.31 -8.83 7.69
C LYS A 102 4.02 -10.18 7.80
N SER A 103 5.15 -10.35 7.09
CA SER A 103 5.96 -11.57 7.08
C SER A 103 7.06 -11.61 8.15
N SER A 104 7.10 -10.63 9.07
CA SER A 104 8.04 -10.64 10.18
C SER A 104 7.87 -11.90 11.05
N SER A 105 8.97 -12.54 11.40
CA SER A 105 8.98 -13.67 12.35
C SER A 105 8.63 -13.22 13.76
N ASN A 106 8.97 -11.98 14.13
CA ASN A 106 8.63 -11.40 15.42
C ASN A 106 7.28 -10.67 15.36
N GLN A 107 6.22 -11.35 15.76
CA GLN A 107 4.86 -10.80 15.76
C GLN A 107 4.62 -9.67 16.77
N LYS A 108 5.51 -9.49 17.77
CA LYS A 108 5.44 -8.37 18.73
C LYS A 108 5.78 -7.02 18.07
N GLY A 109 6.55 -7.05 16.99
CA GLY A 109 6.94 -5.85 16.24
C GLY A 109 5.88 -5.34 15.26
N VAL A 110 4.78 -6.08 15.07
CA VAL A 110 3.78 -5.81 14.01
C VAL A 110 2.39 -5.66 14.60
N ILE A 111 1.70 -4.58 14.24
CA ILE A 111 0.27 -4.38 14.53
C ILE A 111 -0.53 -4.77 13.30
N ARG A 112 -1.52 -5.66 13.45
CA ARG A 112 -2.46 -6.03 12.41
C ARG A 112 -3.84 -5.46 12.72
N LEU A 113 -4.62 -5.17 11.70
CA LEU A 113 -5.96 -4.59 11.87
C LEU A 113 -6.92 -5.49 12.67
N LEU A 114 -6.74 -6.81 12.61
CA LEU A 114 -7.58 -7.78 13.31
C LEU A 114 -6.91 -8.37 14.55
N ASP A 115 -5.83 -7.77 15.06
CA ASP A 115 -5.24 -8.17 16.34
C ASP A 115 -6.22 -7.84 17.49
N ASP A 116 -6.16 -8.62 18.57
CA ASP A 116 -6.87 -8.29 19.81
C ASP A 116 -6.43 -6.91 20.33
N LEU A 117 -7.37 -6.08 20.76
CA LEU A 117 -7.11 -4.71 21.18
C LEU A 117 -6.17 -4.63 22.38
N ASN A 118 -6.25 -5.60 23.32
CA ASN A 118 -5.32 -5.67 24.45
C ASN A 118 -3.92 -6.07 23.99
N ASP A 119 -3.79 -6.90 22.98
CA ASP A 119 -2.49 -7.27 22.42
C ASP A 119 -1.86 -6.10 21.66
N ILE A 120 -2.65 -5.29 20.94
CA ILE A 120 -2.18 -4.02 20.33
C ILE A 120 -1.60 -3.12 21.43
N ARG A 121 -2.31 -2.96 22.55
CA ARG A 121 -1.82 -2.20 23.71
C ARG A 121 -0.50 -2.72 24.23
N LYS A 122 -0.38 -4.03 24.47
CA LYS A 122 0.86 -4.66 24.92
C LYS A 122 2.02 -4.44 23.95
N LYS A 123 1.76 -4.56 22.64
CA LYS A 123 2.78 -4.33 21.60
C LYS A 123 3.30 -2.89 21.63
N ILE A 124 2.43 -1.89 21.72
CA ILE A 124 2.81 -0.47 21.80
C ILE A 124 3.55 -0.18 23.09
N MET A 125 3.05 -0.65 24.23
CA MET A 125 3.69 -0.44 25.53
C MET A 125 5.09 -1.08 25.59
N SER A 126 5.29 -2.23 24.95
CA SER A 126 6.57 -2.95 24.91
C SER A 126 7.48 -2.54 23.73
N ALA A 127 7.08 -1.58 22.92
CA ALA A 127 7.89 -1.09 21.81
C ALA A 127 9.25 -0.58 22.29
N VAL A 128 10.30 -0.90 21.53
CA VAL A 128 11.68 -0.50 21.89
C VAL A 128 11.85 0.99 21.79
N THR A 129 12.40 1.61 22.82
CA THR A 129 12.78 3.02 22.90
C THR A 129 14.12 3.15 23.61
N ASP A 130 14.78 4.30 23.47
CA ASP A 130 16.00 4.63 24.17
C ASP A 130 15.78 4.83 25.71
N SER A 131 16.84 5.07 26.45
CA SER A 131 16.82 5.24 27.92
C SER A 131 16.61 6.69 28.39
N GLU A 132 16.58 7.68 27.48
CA GLU A 132 16.49 9.09 27.88
C GLU A 132 15.11 9.50 28.39
N SER A 133 14.07 8.76 27.99
CA SER A 133 12.66 8.99 28.39
C SER A 133 12.04 10.31 27.95
N LYS A 134 12.69 11.09 27.05
CA LYS A 134 12.18 12.33 26.51
C LYS A 134 11.57 12.14 25.13
N VAL A 135 10.37 12.69 24.92
CA VAL A 135 9.61 12.57 23.66
C VAL A 135 10.01 13.71 22.72
N TYR A 136 10.91 13.43 21.80
CA TYR A 136 11.23 14.30 20.65
C TYR A 136 11.71 13.47 19.48
N TYR A 137 11.60 14.03 18.27
CA TYR A 137 11.88 13.35 17.04
C TYR A 137 13.36 13.45 16.68
N ASP A 138 14.03 12.32 16.63
CA ASP A 138 15.37 12.17 16.09
C ASP A 138 15.52 10.77 15.50
N GLN A 139 15.39 10.67 14.19
CA GLN A 139 15.40 9.39 13.50
C GLN A 139 16.73 8.63 13.63
N ASN A 140 17.84 9.35 13.80
CA ASN A 140 19.17 8.76 13.86
C ASN A 140 19.51 8.26 15.28
N ASN A 141 19.24 9.08 16.28
CA ASN A 141 19.63 8.78 17.66
C ASN A 141 18.50 8.13 18.47
N LYS A 142 17.23 8.37 18.08
CA LYS A 142 16.03 7.90 18.79
C LYS A 142 15.04 7.24 17.82
N PRO A 143 15.46 6.21 17.03
CA PRO A 143 14.61 5.63 16.00
C PRO A 143 13.31 5.02 16.54
N GLY A 144 13.34 4.46 17.76
CA GLY A 144 12.17 3.84 18.38
C GLY A 144 11.08 4.84 18.70
N ILE A 145 11.38 5.91 19.46
CA ILE A 145 10.38 6.92 19.81
C ILE A 145 9.95 7.70 18.56
N SER A 146 10.88 8.00 17.63
CA SER A 146 10.57 8.67 16.35
C SER A 146 9.57 7.87 15.51
N ASN A 147 9.69 6.54 15.49
CA ASN A 147 8.71 5.66 14.84
C ASN A 147 7.33 5.75 15.50
N LEU A 148 7.28 5.73 16.85
CA LEU A 148 6.01 5.88 17.58
C LEU A 148 5.37 7.26 17.37
N MET A 149 6.16 8.33 17.26
CA MET A 149 5.68 9.67 16.94
C MET A 149 5.12 9.74 15.51
N ASN A 150 5.75 9.06 14.55
CA ASN A 150 5.21 8.93 13.20
C ASN A 150 3.84 8.24 13.20
N ILE A 151 3.68 7.15 13.96
CA ILE A 151 2.39 6.49 14.12
C ILE A 151 1.37 7.44 14.75
N TYR A 152 1.74 8.15 15.80
CA TYR A 152 0.88 9.12 16.48
C TYR A 152 0.41 10.20 15.51
N SER A 153 1.32 10.80 14.74
CA SER A 153 1.02 11.82 13.74
C SER A 153 0.02 11.33 12.68
N CYS A 154 0.21 10.09 12.18
CA CYS A 154 -0.69 9.50 11.19
C CYS A 154 -2.15 9.35 11.69
N PHE A 155 -2.34 9.08 12.97
CA PHE A 155 -3.68 8.87 13.55
C PHE A 155 -4.30 10.16 14.12
N SER A 156 -3.49 11.09 14.63
CA SER A 156 -3.96 12.32 15.27
C SER A 156 -4.09 13.52 14.33
N ASN A 157 -3.47 13.46 13.15
CA ASN A 157 -3.25 14.58 12.23
C ASN A 157 -2.40 15.72 12.82
N LEU A 158 -1.73 15.51 13.96
CA LEU A 158 -0.79 16.48 14.53
C LEU A 158 0.57 16.36 13.83
N SER A 159 1.24 17.48 13.64
CA SER A 159 2.64 17.50 13.21
C SER A 159 3.56 16.95 14.30
N LEU A 160 4.75 16.50 13.92
CA LEU A 160 5.74 16.01 14.87
C LEU A 160 6.10 17.06 15.94
N LYS A 161 6.15 18.34 15.54
CA LYS A 161 6.43 19.45 16.44
C LYS A 161 5.33 19.64 17.49
N GLU A 162 4.07 19.60 17.10
CA GLU A 162 2.94 19.68 18.04
C GLU A 162 2.91 18.50 19.00
N ILE A 163 3.37 17.32 18.57
CA ILE A 163 3.52 16.14 19.43
C ILE A 163 4.65 16.36 20.44
N GLU A 164 5.80 16.90 20.02
CA GLU A 164 6.89 17.27 20.92
C GLU A 164 6.45 18.25 22.01
N GLU A 165 5.79 19.33 21.62
CA GLU A 165 5.25 20.34 22.54
C GLU A 165 4.24 19.72 23.52
N LYS A 166 3.35 18.86 23.03
CA LYS A 166 2.34 18.18 23.87
C LYS A 166 2.97 17.28 24.94
N TYR A 167 4.09 16.64 24.64
CA TYR A 167 4.73 15.64 25.49
C TYR A 167 6.07 16.11 26.07
N GLU A 168 6.37 17.40 26.02
CA GLU A 168 7.64 18.00 26.50
C GLU A 168 8.02 17.54 27.92
N ASN A 169 7.03 17.48 28.82
CA ASN A 169 7.21 17.11 30.23
C ASN A 169 6.71 15.68 30.54
N ALA A 170 6.45 14.85 29.53
CA ALA A 170 5.96 13.51 29.70
C ALA A 170 7.07 12.47 29.46
N ASN A 171 6.98 11.35 30.18
CA ASN A 171 7.83 10.18 29.91
C ASN A 171 7.25 9.26 28.84
N TYR A 172 8.04 8.29 28.39
CA TYR A 172 7.59 7.32 27.38
C TYR A 172 6.37 6.49 27.78
N GLY A 173 6.18 6.24 29.08
CA GLY A 173 5.02 5.49 29.58
C GLY A 173 3.72 6.22 29.30
N VAL A 174 3.66 7.52 29.58
CA VAL A 174 2.50 8.38 29.30
C VAL A 174 2.25 8.46 27.78
N PHE A 175 3.30 8.75 27.01
CA PHE A 175 3.19 8.87 25.56
C PHE A 175 2.71 7.55 24.92
N LYS A 176 3.30 6.40 25.28
CA LYS A 176 2.90 5.09 24.74
C LYS A 176 1.48 4.71 25.12
N LYS A 177 1.02 5.08 26.31
CA LYS A 177 -0.37 4.86 26.74
C LYS A 177 -1.34 5.64 25.86
N ASP A 178 -1.09 6.92 25.66
CA ASP A 178 -1.94 7.78 24.83
C ASP A 178 -1.92 7.32 23.36
N LEU A 179 -0.75 6.92 22.85
CA LEU A 179 -0.62 6.34 21.51
C LEU A 179 -1.43 5.05 21.40
N ALA A 180 -1.37 4.17 22.41
CA ALA A 180 -2.13 2.93 22.40
C ALA A 180 -3.65 3.20 22.40
N ASP A 181 -4.11 4.15 23.20
CA ASP A 181 -5.52 4.54 23.23
C ASP A 181 -5.97 5.12 21.87
N LEU A 182 -5.16 5.96 21.25
CA LEU A 182 -5.44 6.52 19.92
C LEU A 182 -5.54 5.43 18.85
N VAL A 183 -4.55 4.55 18.77
CA VAL A 183 -4.51 3.44 17.79
C VAL A 183 -5.67 2.47 18.00
N ILE A 184 -5.97 2.10 19.25
CA ILE A 184 -7.07 1.19 19.59
C ILE A 184 -8.42 1.81 19.20
N ASN A 185 -8.62 3.10 19.45
CA ASN A 185 -9.85 3.79 19.08
C ASN A 185 -10.12 3.71 17.56
N GLU A 186 -9.09 3.93 16.74
CA GLU A 186 -9.26 3.86 15.29
C GLU A 186 -9.39 2.42 14.78
N ILE A 187 -8.58 1.49 15.30
CA ILE A 187 -8.67 0.08 14.89
C ILE A 187 -10.01 -0.54 15.30
N SER A 188 -10.54 -0.19 16.49
CA SER A 188 -11.83 -0.72 16.93
C SER A 188 -12.98 -0.35 16.01
N LYS A 189 -12.97 0.87 15.43
CA LYS A 189 -13.97 1.28 14.43
C LYS A 189 -13.90 0.38 13.18
N ILE A 190 -12.67 0.10 12.71
CA ILE A 190 -12.45 -0.79 11.57
C ILE A 190 -12.92 -2.21 11.89
N GLN A 191 -12.60 -2.74 13.07
CA GLN A 191 -13.00 -4.09 13.50
C GLN A 191 -14.52 -4.21 13.65
N ASN A 192 -15.19 -3.19 14.19
CA ASN A 192 -16.65 -3.18 14.30
C ASN A 192 -17.29 -3.23 12.91
N ASN A 193 -16.89 -2.37 12.00
CA ASN A 193 -17.38 -2.39 10.63
C ASN A 193 -17.09 -3.72 9.92
N TYR A 194 -15.88 -4.27 10.12
CA TYR A 194 -15.52 -5.59 9.58
C TYR A 194 -16.47 -6.68 10.09
N ASN A 195 -16.72 -6.72 11.41
CA ASN A 195 -17.60 -7.72 12.02
C ASN A 195 -19.05 -7.58 11.57
N GLU A 196 -19.56 -6.37 11.39
CA GLU A 196 -20.88 -6.12 10.85
C GLU A 196 -21.01 -6.65 9.41
N ILE A 197 -20.03 -6.35 8.56
CA ILE A 197 -20.05 -6.73 7.14
C ILE A 197 -19.89 -8.25 6.99
N ILE A 198 -18.88 -8.86 7.66
CA ILE A 198 -18.56 -10.28 7.48
C ILE A 198 -19.67 -11.21 7.98
N ASN A 199 -20.43 -10.78 8.99
CA ASN A 199 -21.55 -11.53 9.55
C ASN A 199 -22.90 -11.20 8.89
N SER A 200 -22.93 -10.29 7.93
CA SER A 200 -24.13 -9.88 7.22
C SER A 200 -24.22 -10.52 5.83
N LYS A 201 -25.42 -10.60 5.28
CA LYS A 201 -25.63 -10.96 3.86
C LYS A 201 -25.24 -9.83 2.89
N SER A 202 -24.86 -8.66 3.40
CA SER A 202 -24.53 -7.50 2.58
C SER A 202 -23.19 -7.68 1.83
N LEU A 203 -22.29 -8.52 2.34
CA LEU A 203 -21.00 -8.79 1.69
C LEU A 203 -21.19 -9.34 0.27
N ASP A 204 -22.03 -10.38 0.12
CA ASP A 204 -22.30 -10.98 -1.19
C ASP A 204 -22.97 -9.95 -2.13
N GLN A 205 -23.90 -9.15 -1.63
CA GLN A 205 -24.53 -8.10 -2.42
C GLN A 205 -23.55 -7.01 -2.88
N ILE A 206 -22.62 -6.60 -2.00
CA ILE A 206 -21.56 -5.63 -2.35
C ILE A 206 -20.65 -6.20 -3.44
N LEU A 207 -20.24 -7.47 -3.31
CA LEU A 207 -19.39 -8.15 -4.27
C LEU A 207 -20.11 -8.34 -5.62
N ASP A 208 -21.37 -8.74 -5.63
CA ASP A 208 -22.15 -8.93 -6.86
C ASP A 208 -22.39 -7.60 -7.57
N ASN A 209 -22.80 -6.55 -6.85
CA ASN A 209 -22.95 -5.21 -7.41
C ASN A 209 -21.63 -4.66 -7.96
N GLY A 210 -20.54 -4.84 -7.20
CA GLY A 210 -19.19 -4.48 -7.66
C GLY A 210 -18.79 -5.19 -8.94
N LYS A 211 -19.04 -6.51 -9.02
CA LYS A 211 -18.80 -7.33 -10.21
C LYS A 211 -19.60 -6.84 -11.43
N GLU A 212 -20.87 -6.51 -11.26
CA GLU A 212 -21.72 -6.01 -12.36
C GLU A 212 -21.16 -4.68 -12.92
N ILE A 213 -20.85 -3.73 -12.04
CA ILE A 213 -20.33 -2.42 -12.42
C ILE A 213 -18.98 -2.57 -13.13
N THR A 214 -18.06 -3.31 -12.54
CA THR A 214 -16.70 -3.47 -13.07
C THR A 214 -16.71 -4.26 -14.38
N ASN A 215 -17.53 -5.31 -14.49
CA ASN A 215 -17.67 -6.07 -15.73
C ASN A 215 -18.24 -5.21 -16.86
N LYS A 216 -19.19 -4.33 -16.60
CA LYS A 216 -19.74 -3.43 -17.61
C LYS A 216 -18.64 -2.52 -18.18
N ILE A 217 -17.90 -1.83 -17.31
CA ILE A 217 -16.81 -0.91 -17.71
C ILE A 217 -15.73 -1.65 -18.48
N ALA A 218 -15.25 -2.77 -17.95
CA ALA A 218 -14.18 -3.54 -18.58
C ALA A 218 -14.60 -4.15 -19.92
N LYS A 219 -15.86 -4.60 -20.04
CA LYS A 219 -16.40 -5.14 -21.29
C LYS A 219 -16.51 -4.08 -22.37
N GLU A 220 -17.01 -2.89 -22.05
CA GLU A 220 -17.09 -1.78 -23.01
C GLU A 220 -15.69 -1.43 -23.55
N LYS A 221 -14.70 -1.34 -22.69
CA LYS A 221 -13.30 -1.09 -23.07
C LYS A 221 -12.71 -2.22 -23.90
N TYR A 222 -12.97 -3.45 -23.52
CA TYR A 222 -12.50 -4.65 -24.25
C TYR A 222 -13.08 -4.74 -25.66
N GLU A 223 -14.38 -4.49 -25.83
CA GLU A 223 -15.01 -4.51 -27.16
C GLU A 223 -14.49 -3.36 -28.04
N LEU A 224 -14.32 -2.15 -27.48
CA LEU A 224 -13.69 -1.04 -28.21
C LEU A 224 -12.27 -1.41 -28.68
N MET A 225 -11.48 -2.03 -27.80
CA MET A 225 -10.12 -2.48 -28.14
C MET A 225 -10.14 -3.51 -29.27
N LYS A 226 -11.06 -4.48 -29.24
CA LYS A 226 -11.22 -5.49 -30.29
C LYS A 226 -11.61 -4.86 -31.63
N GLU A 227 -12.56 -3.94 -31.61
CA GLU A 227 -12.99 -3.20 -32.80
C GLU A 227 -11.81 -2.49 -33.47
N LYS A 228 -11.04 -1.72 -32.67
CA LYS A 228 -9.85 -1.00 -33.15
C LYS A 228 -8.76 -1.91 -33.72
N MET A 229 -8.65 -3.13 -33.19
CA MET A 229 -7.70 -4.13 -33.69
C MET A 229 -8.24 -4.92 -34.92
N GLY A 230 -9.47 -4.71 -35.32
CA GLY A 230 -10.12 -5.51 -36.38
C GLY A 230 -10.45 -6.95 -35.96
N LEU A 231 -10.60 -7.21 -34.66
CA LEU A 231 -10.97 -8.52 -34.11
C LEU A 231 -12.48 -8.64 -33.83
N HIS A 232 -13.26 -7.71 -34.29
CA HIS A 232 -14.71 -7.72 -34.17
C HIS A 232 -15.32 -8.58 -35.29
N ARG A 233 -16.26 -9.47 -34.91
CA ARG A 233 -17.09 -10.23 -35.84
C ARG A 233 -18.55 -9.80 -35.71
#